data_4fc39bc6458a5b77062e7c7e5b962d58
#
_entry.id   4fc39bc6458a5b77062e7c7e5b962d58
#
_cell.length_a   1.000
_cell.length_b   1.000
_cell.length_c   1.000
_cell.angle_alpha   90.00
_cell.angle_beta   90.00
_cell.angle_gamma   90.00
#
_symmetry.space_group_name_H-M   'P 1'
#
loop_
_entity.id
_entity.type
_entity.pdbx_description
1 polymer ?
#
loop_
_entity_poly.entity_id
_entity_poly.type
_entity_poly.pdbx_seq_one_letter_code
_entity_poly.pdbx_strand_id
1 'polypeptide(L)'
;MAYWLMKSEPDVFGIDHLAAMPDGTDHWDGIRNYQVRNMIRDRMQPGDQALFYHSNTKPPGIAGLMEIVSEPYIDHTAFDPEAKYYDPKSDPDKPRWYMVDVRYTRHFDRYIPLDELKQRPELAEMKLVQKGNRLSIMPVTEDEWQAILAMEKEGA
;
A
#
# COMPACT_ATOMS: atom_id res chain seq x y z
N MET A 1 7.94 -8.61 12.41
CA MET A 1 7.08 -7.57 11.82
C MET A 1 7.74 -7.03 10.56
N ALA A 2 6.98 -6.95 9.48
CA ALA A 2 7.48 -6.41 8.22
C ALA A 2 6.89 -5.02 7.96
N TYR A 3 7.54 -4.29 7.05
CA TYR A 3 7.10 -2.97 6.62
C TYR A 3 6.83 -3.00 5.12
N TRP A 4 5.78 -2.30 4.72
CA TRP A 4 5.31 -2.27 3.33
C TRP A 4 5.02 -0.84 2.90
N LEU A 5 5.03 -0.62 1.59
CA LEU A 5 4.48 0.60 0.98
C LEU A 5 3.39 0.15 0.03
N MET A 6 2.21 0.75 0.17
CA MET A 6 1.04 0.38 -0.61
C MET A 6 0.48 1.61 -1.31
N LYS A 7 0.36 1.54 -2.63
CA LYS A 7 -0.05 2.65 -3.48
C LYS A 7 -1.55 2.63 -3.75
N SER A 8 -2.18 3.80 -3.63
CA SER A 8 -3.57 3.98 -4.01
C SER A 8 -3.76 5.37 -4.62
N GLU A 9 -4.69 5.48 -5.56
CA GLU A 9 -5.04 6.77 -6.15
C GLU A 9 -5.98 7.52 -5.20
N PRO A 10 -5.64 8.74 -4.73
CA PRO A 10 -6.45 9.43 -3.74
C PRO A 10 -7.86 9.79 -4.22
N ASP A 11 -8.06 9.91 -5.54
CA ASP A 11 -9.39 10.17 -6.10
C ASP A 11 -10.30 8.94 -6.03
N VAL A 12 -9.71 7.75 -5.94
CA VAL A 12 -10.44 6.49 -5.82
C VAL A 12 -10.54 6.06 -4.37
N PHE A 13 -9.39 5.98 -3.68
CA PHE A 13 -9.33 5.59 -2.28
C PHE A 13 -8.08 6.17 -1.64
N GLY A 14 -8.18 7.36 -1.06
CA GLY A 14 -7.08 8.02 -0.36
C GLY A 14 -7.08 7.71 1.14
N ILE A 15 -6.06 8.20 1.84
CA ILE A 15 -5.94 7.97 3.28
C ILE A 15 -7.13 8.52 4.05
N ASP A 16 -7.73 9.62 3.57
CA ASP A 16 -8.91 10.20 4.21
C ASP A 16 -10.12 9.27 4.10
N HIS A 17 -10.23 8.56 2.98
CA HIS A 17 -11.30 7.56 2.80
C HIS A 17 -11.13 6.43 3.81
N LEU A 18 -9.89 5.94 3.98
CA LEU A 18 -9.63 4.88 4.95
C LEU A 18 -9.93 5.33 6.37
N ALA A 19 -9.50 6.54 6.73
CA ALA A 19 -9.74 7.09 8.06
C ALA A 19 -11.23 7.23 8.37
N ALA A 20 -12.06 7.45 7.34
CA ALA A 20 -13.50 7.61 7.49
C ALA A 20 -14.29 6.30 7.50
N MET A 21 -13.63 5.17 7.18
CA MET A 21 -14.29 3.86 7.22
C MET A 21 -14.61 3.44 8.65
N PRO A 22 -15.63 2.58 8.86
CA PRO A 22 -15.90 2.04 10.20
C PRO A 22 -14.62 1.41 10.79
N ASP A 23 -14.25 1.80 12.01
CA ASP A 23 -13.02 1.39 12.66
C ASP A 23 -11.76 1.75 11.86
N GLY A 24 -11.85 2.65 10.89
CA GLY A 24 -10.72 2.99 10.02
C GLY A 24 -10.22 1.80 9.20
N THR A 25 -11.06 0.81 8.94
CA THR A 25 -10.66 -0.47 8.37
C THR A 25 -11.39 -0.74 7.06
N ASP A 26 -10.65 -1.24 6.07
CA ASP A 26 -11.21 -1.67 4.80
C ASP A 26 -10.31 -2.75 4.20
N HIS A 27 -10.84 -3.46 3.22
CA HIS A 27 -10.04 -4.43 2.48
C HIS A 27 -9.23 -3.73 1.40
N TRP A 28 -8.06 -4.28 1.10
CA TRP A 28 -7.17 -3.76 0.04
C TRP A 28 -7.27 -4.70 -1.16
N ASP A 29 -8.26 -4.47 -2.02
CA ASP A 29 -8.58 -5.32 -3.16
C ASP A 29 -7.90 -4.82 -4.45
N GLY A 30 -8.19 -5.49 -5.55
CA GLY A 30 -7.81 -5.01 -6.87
C GLY A 30 -6.38 -5.28 -7.30
N ILE A 31 -5.65 -6.11 -6.55
CA ILE A 31 -4.29 -6.50 -6.94
C ILE A 31 -4.39 -7.50 -8.09
N ARG A 32 -3.83 -7.12 -9.26
CA ARG A 32 -3.89 -7.92 -10.49
C ARG A 32 -2.50 -8.14 -11.09
N ASN A 33 -1.48 -8.15 -10.23
CA ASN A 33 -0.09 -8.44 -10.58
C ASN A 33 0.35 -9.65 -9.77
N TYR A 34 0.88 -10.69 -10.42
CA TYR A 34 1.23 -11.93 -9.72
C TYR A 34 2.35 -11.77 -8.72
N GLN A 35 3.33 -10.90 -9.00
CA GLN A 35 4.42 -10.66 -8.06
C GLN A 35 3.89 -10.02 -6.77
N VAL A 36 3.00 -9.04 -6.88
CA VAL A 36 2.38 -8.40 -5.73
C VAL A 36 1.45 -9.38 -5.01
N ARG A 37 0.66 -10.16 -5.77
CA ARG A 37 -0.18 -11.21 -5.20
C ARG A 37 0.62 -12.17 -4.32
N ASN A 38 1.81 -12.57 -4.79
CA ASN A 38 2.65 -13.48 -4.03
C ASN A 38 3.14 -12.84 -2.72
N MET A 39 3.45 -11.56 -2.73
CA MET A 39 3.83 -10.85 -1.50
C MET A 39 2.68 -10.84 -0.49
N ILE A 40 1.45 -10.57 -0.94
CA ILE A 40 0.28 -10.57 -0.07
C ILE A 40 0.06 -11.97 0.51
N ARG A 41 -0.03 -12.96 -0.36
CA ARG A 41 -0.37 -14.33 0.03
C ARG A 41 0.69 -14.96 0.94
N ASP A 42 1.97 -14.74 0.63
CA ASP A 42 3.05 -15.51 1.24
C ASP A 42 3.84 -14.77 2.31
N ARG A 43 3.77 -13.43 2.36
CA ARG A 43 4.64 -12.63 3.21
C ARG A 43 3.94 -11.67 4.16
N MET A 44 2.77 -11.12 3.78
CA MET A 44 2.06 -10.19 4.66
C MET A 44 1.40 -10.90 5.83
N GLN A 45 1.46 -10.29 7.00
CA GLN A 45 0.89 -10.85 8.24
C GLN A 45 0.22 -9.75 9.06
N PRO A 46 -0.80 -10.11 9.86
CA PRO A 46 -1.37 -9.14 10.81
C PRO A 46 -0.29 -8.57 11.71
N GLY A 47 -0.33 -7.28 11.95
CA GLY A 47 0.67 -6.56 12.71
C GLY A 47 1.74 -5.89 11.88
N ASP A 48 1.87 -6.26 10.60
CA ASP A 48 2.77 -5.56 9.68
C ASP A 48 2.28 -4.12 9.51
N GLN A 49 3.22 -3.19 9.32
CA GLN A 49 2.89 -1.79 9.11
C GLN A 49 3.14 -1.39 7.66
N ALA A 50 2.39 -0.41 7.20
CA ALA A 50 2.48 0.04 5.82
C ALA A 50 2.44 1.56 5.73
N LEU A 51 3.19 2.08 4.75
CA LEU A 51 3.10 3.47 4.32
C LEU A 51 1.95 3.58 3.32
N PHE A 52 1.06 4.54 3.54
CA PHE A 52 -0.02 4.82 2.60
C PHE A 52 0.48 5.83 1.58
N TYR A 53 0.67 5.38 0.34
CA TYR A 53 1.24 6.19 -0.73
C TYR A 53 0.16 6.58 -1.72
N HIS A 54 0.04 7.89 -1.99
CA HIS A 54 -0.86 8.41 -3.01
C HIS A 54 -0.16 8.41 -4.37
N SER A 55 -0.70 7.64 -5.31
CA SER A 55 -0.19 7.54 -6.68
C SER A 55 -1.12 8.27 -7.65
N ASN A 56 -0.63 8.51 -8.86
CA ASN A 56 -1.40 9.13 -9.95
C ASN A 56 -2.05 10.45 -9.52
N THR A 57 -1.30 11.27 -8.81
CA THR A 57 -1.72 12.59 -8.33
C THR A 57 -0.50 13.52 -8.36
N LYS A 58 -0.71 14.81 -8.17
CA LYS A 58 0.35 15.83 -8.20
C LYS A 58 0.39 16.60 -6.90
N PRO A 59 1.46 16.42 -6.09
CA PRO A 59 2.54 15.45 -6.26
C PRO A 59 2.15 14.08 -5.70
N PRO A 60 2.67 12.97 -6.25
CA PRO A 60 2.54 11.68 -5.57
C PRO A 60 3.42 11.67 -4.33
N GLY A 61 3.05 10.89 -3.33
CA GLY A 61 3.84 10.86 -2.10
C GLY A 61 3.19 10.06 -0.99
N ILE A 62 3.86 10.04 0.16
CA ILE A 62 3.42 9.30 1.34
C ILE A 62 2.55 10.20 2.20
N ALA A 63 1.33 9.75 2.49
CA ALA A 63 0.34 10.52 3.23
C ALA A 63 0.25 10.13 4.70
N GLY A 64 0.60 8.90 5.06
CA GLY A 64 0.50 8.44 6.43
C GLY A 64 0.78 6.96 6.59
N LEU A 65 0.28 6.40 7.69
CA LEU A 65 0.53 5.02 8.11
C LEU A 65 -0.77 4.24 8.27
N MET A 66 -0.69 2.94 8.00
CA MET A 66 -1.75 1.99 8.29
C MET A 66 -1.14 0.65 8.72
N GLU A 67 -1.98 -0.23 9.23
CA GLU A 67 -1.57 -1.54 9.73
C GLU A 67 -2.31 -2.64 8.99
N ILE A 68 -1.62 -3.75 8.70
CA ILE A 68 -2.25 -4.96 8.19
C ILE A 68 -2.95 -5.64 9.37
N VAL A 69 -4.26 -5.87 9.28
CA VAL A 69 -5.04 -6.36 10.42
C VAL A 69 -5.72 -7.70 10.15
N SER A 70 -5.44 -8.34 9.02
CA SER A 70 -5.99 -9.67 8.72
C SER A 70 -4.93 -10.56 8.09
N GLU A 71 -5.18 -11.87 8.15
CA GLU A 71 -4.46 -12.81 7.29
C GLU A 71 -4.88 -12.56 5.84
N PRO A 72 -4.02 -12.90 4.86
CA PRO A 72 -4.44 -12.82 3.45
C PRO A 72 -5.62 -13.75 3.17
N TYR A 73 -6.55 -13.27 2.36
CA TYR A 73 -7.71 -14.07 1.97
C TYR A 73 -8.08 -13.76 0.53
N ILE A 74 -8.98 -14.55 -0.03
CA ILE A 74 -9.33 -14.47 -1.45
C ILE A 74 -10.01 -13.15 -1.76
N ASP A 75 -9.57 -12.48 -2.82
CA ASP A 75 -10.20 -11.25 -3.31
C ASP A 75 -11.47 -11.63 -4.07
N HIS A 76 -12.60 -11.56 -3.38
CA HIS A 76 -13.91 -11.92 -3.95
C HIS A 76 -14.38 -10.92 -5.01
N THR A 77 -13.83 -9.71 -5.08
CA THR A 77 -14.22 -8.74 -6.10
C THR A 77 -13.83 -9.19 -7.49
N ALA A 78 -12.86 -10.12 -7.61
CA ALA A 78 -12.48 -10.68 -8.89
C ALA A 78 -13.60 -11.49 -9.54
N PHE A 79 -14.55 -12.00 -8.78
CA PHE A 79 -15.65 -12.84 -9.27
C PHE A 79 -16.94 -12.05 -9.56
N ASP A 80 -16.98 -10.77 -9.17
CA ASP A 80 -18.18 -9.95 -9.30
C ASP A 80 -18.11 -9.13 -10.60
N PRO A 81 -18.98 -9.44 -11.60
CA PRO A 81 -18.96 -8.72 -12.87
C PRO A 81 -19.23 -7.21 -12.75
N GLU A 82 -19.82 -6.77 -11.65
CA GLU A 82 -20.09 -5.35 -11.41
C GLU A 82 -18.97 -4.65 -10.63
N ALA A 83 -17.99 -5.40 -10.11
CA ALA A 83 -16.89 -4.81 -9.37
C ALA A 83 -15.87 -4.18 -10.31
N LYS A 84 -15.23 -3.09 -9.85
CA LYS A 84 -14.20 -2.37 -10.62
C LYS A 84 -13.06 -3.28 -11.05
N TYR A 85 -12.69 -4.25 -10.21
CA TYR A 85 -11.54 -5.12 -10.42
C TYR A 85 -11.95 -6.53 -10.82
N TYR A 86 -13.10 -6.67 -11.49
CA TYR A 86 -13.58 -7.95 -11.99
C TYR A 86 -12.55 -8.58 -12.93
N ASP A 87 -12.26 -9.87 -12.71
CA ASP A 87 -11.38 -10.66 -13.57
C ASP A 87 -12.19 -11.82 -14.17
N PRO A 88 -12.58 -11.73 -15.44
CA PRO A 88 -13.40 -12.79 -16.07
C PRO A 88 -12.70 -14.13 -16.17
N LYS A 89 -11.36 -14.14 -16.03
CA LYS A 89 -10.58 -15.39 -16.06
C LYS A 89 -10.44 -16.03 -14.68
N SER A 90 -10.89 -15.36 -13.63
CA SER A 90 -10.78 -15.88 -12.29
C SER A 90 -11.87 -16.91 -12.02
N ASP A 91 -11.51 -17.98 -11.32
CA ASP A 91 -12.37 -19.12 -11.03
C ASP A 91 -12.46 -19.29 -9.51
N PRO A 92 -13.67 -19.23 -8.90
CA PRO A 92 -13.80 -19.44 -7.45
C PRO A 92 -13.23 -20.78 -6.96
N ASP A 93 -13.19 -21.80 -7.81
CA ASP A 93 -12.60 -23.09 -7.46
C ASP A 93 -11.08 -23.08 -7.50
N LYS A 94 -10.47 -22.11 -8.22
CA LYS A 94 -9.02 -21.94 -8.33
C LYS A 94 -8.70 -20.46 -8.23
N PRO A 95 -8.89 -19.84 -7.05
CA PRO A 95 -8.68 -18.40 -6.90
C PRO A 95 -7.21 -18.04 -7.13
N ARG A 96 -7.00 -16.90 -7.79
CA ARG A 96 -5.66 -16.42 -8.10
C ARG A 96 -5.33 -15.10 -7.41
N TRP A 97 -6.33 -14.35 -6.94
CA TRP A 97 -6.13 -13.03 -6.37
C TRP A 97 -6.45 -13.00 -4.88
N TYR A 98 -5.62 -12.31 -4.12
CA TYR A 98 -5.70 -12.23 -2.66
C TYR A 98 -5.69 -10.79 -2.21
N MET A 99 -6.24 -10.55 -1.03
CA MET A 99 -6.24 -9.25 -0.39
C MET A 99 -6.05 -9.39 1.11
N VAL A 100 -5.79 -8.26 1.77
CA VAL A 100 -5.71 -8.16 3.22
C VAL A 100 -6.58 -6.99 3.66
N ASP A 101 -6.97 -6.98 4.94
CA ASP A 101 -7.59 -5.81 5.56
C ASP A 101 -6.51 -4.92 6.13
N VAL A 102 -6.71 -3.62 5.99
CA VAL A 102 -5.82 -2.60 6.53
C VAL A 102 -6.61 -1.66 7.42
N ARG A 103 -5.94 -1.13 8.45
CA ARG A 103 -6.57 -0.17 9.35
C ARG A 103 -5.73 1.10 9.41
N TYR A 104 -6.41 2.24 9.34
CA TYR A 104 -5.79 3.55 9.46
C TYR A 104 -5.07 3.70 10.79
N THR A 105 -3.83 4.18 10.77
CA THR A 105 -3.06 4.50 11.97
C THR A 105 -3.03 6.00 12.21
N ARG A 106 -2.49 6.77 11.27
CA ARG A 106 -2.46 8.23 11.36
C ARG A 106 -2.03 8.85 10.05
N HIS A 107 -2.38 10.12 9.85
CA HIS A 107 -1.78 10.93 8.80
C HIS A 107 -0.36 11.31 9.22
N PHE A 108 0.53 11.49 8.25
CA PHE A 108 1.81 12.14 8.52
C PHE A 108 1.58 13.62 8.88
N ASP A 109 2.41 14.14 9.78
CA ASP A 109 2.39 15.57 10.09
C ASP A 109 2.72 16.40 8.85
N ARG A 110 3.47 15.82 7.93
CA ARG A 110 3.85 16.44 6.67
C ARG A 110 3.79 15.40 5.56
N TYR A 111 3.03 15.69 4.52
CA TYR A 111 3.00 14.86 3.31
C TYR A 111 4.40 14.84 2.68
N ILE A 112 4.92 13.66 2.33
CA ILE A 112 6.27 13.54 1.77
C ILE A 112 6.15 13.22 0.28
N PRO A 113 6.43 14.19 -0.62
CA PRO A 113 6.33 13.94 -2.05
C PRO A 113 7.47 13.04 -2.56
N LEU A 114 7.20 12.33 -3.64
CA LEU A 114 8.16 11.40 -4.25
C LEU A 114 9.47 12.09 -4.61
N ASP A 115 9.42 13.34 -5.09
CA ASP A 115 10.63 14.06 -5.47
C ASP A 115 11.58 14.25 -4.29
N GLU A 116 11.04 14.46 -3.09
CA GLU A 116 11.86 14.57 -1.89
C GLU A 116 12.48 13.21 -1.53
N LEU A 117 11.72 12.13 -1.67
CA LEU A 117 12.23 10.77 -1.41
C LEU A 117 13.40 10.45 -2.33
N LYS A 118 13.32 10.87 -3.59
CA LYS A 118 14.39 10.63 -4.58
C LYS A 118 15.68 11.39 -4.27
N GLN A 119 15.61 12.43 -3.47
CA GLN A 119 16.77 13.26 -3.13
C GLN A 119 17.54 12.73 -1.92
N ARG A 120 17.03 11.72 -1.24
CA ARG A 120 17.64 11.20 -0.01
C ARG A 120 18.59 10.05 -0.31
N PRO A 121 19.90 10.20 0.00
CA PRO A 121 20.87 9.11 -0.22
C PRO A 121 20.54 7.83 0.54
N GLU A 122 19.98 7.94 1.75
CA GLU A 122 19.61 6.79 2.57
C GLU A 122 18.48 5.97 1.96
N LEU A 123 17.76 6.51 0.96
CA LEU A 123 16.66 5.81 0.26
C LEU A 123 17.05 5.41 -1.16
N ALA A 124 18.33 5.54 -1.54
CA ALA A 124 18.77 5.29 -2.91
C ALA A 124 18.46 3.87 -3.41
N GLU A 125 18.49 2.89 -2.50
CA GLU A 125 18.23 1.49 -2.84
C GLU A 125 16.75 1.11 -2.70
N MET A 126 15.90 2.02 -2.23
CA MET A 126 14.47 1.73 -2.05
C MET A 126 13.80 1.51 -3.39
N LYS A 127 12.98 0.43 -3.48
CA LYS A 127 12.33 0.06 -4.74
C LYS A 127 11.47 1.18 -5.32
N LEU A 128 10.81 1.95 -4.46
CA LEU A 128 9.94 3.06 -4.88
C LEU A 128 10.66 4.08 -5.76
N VAL A 129 11.92 4.40 -5.43
CA VAL A 129 12.68 5.44 -6.14
C VAL A 129 13.46 4.88 -7.33
N GLN A 130 13.49 3.58 -7.52
CA GLN A 130 14.17 2.94 -8.64
C GLN A 130 13.41 3.18 -9.94
N LYS A 131 14.16 3.49 -11.00
CA LYS A 131 13.59 3.74 -12.32
C LYS A 131 12.91 2.47 -12.83
N GLY A 132 11.69 2.62 -13.35
CA GLY A 132 10.95 1.51 -13.95
C GLY A 132 10.20 0.63 -12.98
N ASN A 133 10.23 0.94 -11.68
CA ASN A 133 9.44 0.18 -10.71
C ASN A 133 7.96 0.50 -10.88
N ARG A 134 7.16 -0.55 -11.14
CA ARG A 134 5.71 -0.41 -11.35
C ARG A 134 4.89 -1.18 -10.33
N LEU A 135 5.51 -1.68 -9.28
CA LEU A 135 4.81 -2.42 -8.24
C LEU A 135 3.91 -1.48 -7.43
N SER A 136 2.68 -1.92 -7.18
CA SER A 136 1.73 -1.16 -6.34
C SER A 136 1.91 -1.44 -4.86
N ILE A 137 2.58 -2.55 -4.52
CA ILE A 137 2.95 -2.89 -3.15
C ILE A 137 4.40 -3.35 -3.20
N MET A 138 5.20 -2.92 -2.21
CA MET A 138 6.60 -3.29 -2.14
C MET A 138 7.06 -3.37 -0.70
N PRO A 139 8.03 -4.24 -0.40
CA PRO A 139 8.61 -4.26 0.94
C PRO A 139 9.47 -3.04 1.19
N VAL A 140 9.53 -2.64 2.46
CA VAL A 140 10.34 -1.51 2.93
C VAL A 140 11.24 -2.06 4.02
N THR A 141 12.55 -1.75 3.95
CA THR A 141 13.48 -2.17 5.00
C THR A 141 13.27 -1.33 6.26
N GLU A 142 13.74 -1.83 7.40
CA GLU A 142 13.65 -1.07 8.63
C GLU A 142 14.40 0.26 8.55
N ASP A 143 15.57 0.26 7.92
CA ASP A 143 16.35 1.49 7.75
C ASP A 143 15.61 2.52 6.90
N GLU A 144 14.97 2.06 5.81
CA GLU A 144 14.15 2.92 4.96
C GLU A 144 12.94 3.45 5.73
N TRP A 145 12.29 2.59 6.50
CA TRP A 145 11.15 2.97 7.33
C TRP A 145 11.52 4.07 8.31
N GLN A 146 12.63 3.89 9.04
CA GLN A 146 13.09 4.88 10.02
C GLN A 146 13.49 6.19 9.36
N ALA A 147 14.15 6.12 8.19
CA ALA A 147 14.52 7.32 7.43
C ALA A 147 13.28 8.13 7.04
N ILE A 148 12.24 7.46 6.58
CA ILE A 148 10.99 8.13 6.16
C ILE A 148 10.29 8.76 7.38
N LEU A 149 10.24 8.05 8.52
CA LEU A 149 9.65 8.63 9.72
C LEU A 149 10.42 9.85 10.20
N ALA A 150 11.75 9.84 10.04
CA ALA A 150 12.57 11.01 10.39
C ALA A 150 12.29 12.19 9.45
N MET A 151 12.07 11.92 8.15
CA MET A 151 11.74 12.98 7.19
C MET A 151 10.41 13.66 7.53
N GLU A 152 9.44 12.89 8.01
CA GLU A 152 8.15 13.45 8.42
C GLU A 152 8.31 14.51 9.50
N LYS A 153 9.29 14.36 10.37
CA LYS A 153 9.54 15.29 11.47
C LYS A 153 10.31 16.54 11.04
N GLU A 154 10.94 16.51 9.88
CA GLU A 154 11.70 17.67 9.37
C GLU A 154 10.75 18.76 8.91
N GLY A 155 11.09 20.01 9.19
CA GLY A 155 10.28 21.15 8.80
C GLY A 155 9.03 21.37 9.63
N ALA A 156 8.88 20.59 10.71
CA ALA A 156 7.77 20.76 11.64
C ALA A 156 7.98 21.98 12.54
#